data_6bf0bb099a4a4b20168fbc288a4b9b80
#
_entry.id   6bf0bb099a4a4b20168fbc288a4b9b80
#
_cell.length_a   1.000
_cell.length_b   1.000
_cell.length_c   1.000
_cell.angle_alpha   90.00
_cell.angle_beta   90.00
_cell.angle_gamma   90.00
#
_symmetry.space_group_name_H-M   'P 1'
#
loop_
_entity.id
_entity.type
_entity.pdbx_description
1 polymer ?
#
loop_
_entity_poly.entity_id
_entity_poly.type
_entity_poly.pdbx_seq_one_letter_code
_entity_poly.pdbx_strand_id
1 'polypeptide(L)'
;MITNKIEKLVKVLSEKGISDVRVLQAMLEIPRHEFLDGVFDAQAYEDMSLPIGHKQTISQPFIVARMTELLITETAFVDRPLGEVLEIGAGCGYQTAVLSKICRKVFAIERIEQLCAVAKKNLKKLNINNFEIKYGDGYEGWKIEKKFDGILCAAAAPLVPKKLKQQLNIGAKLVCPVGDQENQKLMTVKRISKEGFEEELVCLLYTSPSPRDEL
;
A
#
# COMPACT_ATOMS: atom_id res chain seq x y z
N MET A 1 23.33 7.72 -11.29
CA MET A 1 22.33 8.83 -11.23
C MET A 1 21.03 8.42 -10.52
N ILE A 2 20.38 7.32 -10.92
CA ILE A 2 19.12 6.84 -10.30
C ILE A 2 19.34 6.42 -8.83
N THR A 3 20.38 5.66 -8.53
CA THR A 3 20.72 5.21 -7.16
C THR A 3 20.75 6.36 -6.17
N ASN A 4 21.42 7.45 -6.49
CA ASN A 4 21.49 8.64 -5.61
C ASN A 4 20.09 9.26 -5.36
N LYS A 5 19.16 9.19 -6.34
CA LYS A 5 17.79 9.69 -6.15
C LYS A 5 16.99 8.80 -5.19
N ILE A 6 17.17 7.48 -5.28
CA ILE A 6 16.54 6.51 -4.38
C ILE A 6 17.04 6.71 -2.95
N GLU A 7 18.36 6.78 -2.76
CA GLU A 7 18.97 7.00 -1.46
C GLU A 7 18.52 8.32 -0.81
N LYS A 8 18.43 9.40 -1.62
CA LYS A 8 17.90 10.69 -1.17
C LYS A 8 16.44 10.56 -0.71
N LEU A 9 15.60 9.87 -1.48
CA LEU A 9 14.20 9.64 -1.08
C LEU A 9 14.13 8.87 0.24
N VAL A 10 14.86 7.75 0.37
CA VAL A 10 14.85 6.93 1.60
C VAL A 10 15.33 7.74 2.81
N LYS A 11 16.32 8.62 2.64
CA LYS A 11 16.75 9.56 3.68
C LYS A 11 15.62 10.49 4.09
N VAL A 12 14.91 11.10 3.13
CA VAL A 12 13.74 11.96 3.40
C VAL A 12 12.65 11.20 4.15
N LEU A 13 12.38 9.92 3.79
CA LEU A 13 11.40 9.09 4.49
C LEU A 13 11.80 8.85 5.95
N SER A 14 13.07 8.56 6.21
CA SER A 14 13.59 8.39 7.57
C SER A 14 13.49 9.69 8.37
N GLU A 15 13.87 10.84 7.79
CA GLU A 15 13.74 12.17 8.42
C GLU A 15 12.27 12.54 8.73
N LYS A 16 11.32 12.02 7.96
CA LYS A 16 9.86 12.17 8.20
C LYS A 16 9.30 11.18 9.23
N GLY A 17 10.14 10.31 9.80
CA GLY A 17 9.77 9.43 10.91
C GLY A 17 9.47 7.99 10.53
N ILE A 18 9.78 7.54 9.30
CA ILE A 18 9.81 6.11 8.99
C ILE A 18 11.03 5.50 9.66
N SER A 19 10.82 4.58 10.57
CA SER A 19 11.86 4.01 11.45
C SER A 19 12.13 2.52 11.20
N ASP A 20 11.18 1.78 10.63
CA ASP A 20 11.39 0.36 10.35
C ASP A 20 12.36 0.17 9.19
N VAL A 21 13.53 -0.38 9.52
CA VAL A 21 14.63 -0.59 8.55
C VAL A 21 14.24 -1.50 7.39
N ARG A 22 13.29 -2.43 7.60
CA ARG A 22 12.79 -3.34 6.56
C ARG A 22 11.97 -2.59 5.54
N VAL A 23 11.16 -1.63 6.01
CA VAL A 23 10.37 -0.74 5.13
C VAL A 23 11.30 0.16 4.34
N LEU A 24 12.28 0.81 4.97
CA LEU A 24 13.27 1.64 4.29
C LEU A 24 14.06 0.84 3.25
N GLN A 25 14.45 -0.41 3.58
CA GLN A 25 15.13 -1.30 2.65
C GLN A 25 14.23 -1.68 1.46
N ALA A 26 12.95 -2.00 1.71
CA ALA A 26 12.00 -2.29 0.64
C ALA A 26 11.83 -1.08 -0.32
N MET A 27 11.74 0.13 0.24
CA MET A 27 11.67 1.38 -0.55
C MET A 27 12.95 1.65 -1.35
N LEU A 28 14.10 1.24 -0.83
CA LEU A 28 15.39 1.33 -1.52
C LEU A 28 15.49 0.35 -2.70
N GLU A 29 14.98 -0.86 -2.53
CA GLU A 29 15.10 -1.95 -3.52
C GLU A 29 14.09 -1.87 -4.66
N ILE A 30 12.91 -1.28 -4.43
CA ILE A 30 11.85 -1.21 -5.43
C ILE A 30 11.97 0.07 -6.27
N PRO A 31 12.34 -0.03 -7.56
CA PRO A 31 12.55 1.12 -8.42
C PRO A 31 11.22 1.74 -8.85
N ARG A 32 10.81 2.81 -8.16
CA ARG A 32 9.49 3.44 -8.35
C ARG A 32 9.24 3.91 -9.78
N HIS A 33 10.28 4.37 -10.51
CA HIS A 33 10.14 4.80 -11.89
C HIS A 33 9.65 3.69 -12.84
N GLU A 34 9.89 2.42 -12.52
CA GLU A 34 9.41 1.28 -13.31
C GLU A 34 7.88 1.08 -13.26
N PHE A 35 7.20 1.81 -12.39
CA PHE A 35 5.74 1.78 -12.22
C PHE A 35 5.05 3.03 -12.80
N LEU A 36 5.80 3.91 -13.44
CA LEU A 36 5.35 5.17 -14.01
C LEU A 36 5.54 5.20 -15.52
N ASP A 37 4.86 6.14 -16.17
CA ASP A 37 5.20 6.52 -17.54
C ASP A 37 6.53 7.29 -17.53
N GLY A 38 7.42 7.09 -18.51
CA GLY A 38 8.73 7.71 -18.60
C GLY A 38 8.73 9.25 -18.57
N VAL A 39 7.61 9.89 -18.88
CA VAL A 39 7.47 11.36 -18.73
C VAL A 39 7.60 11.83 -17.28
N PHE A 40 7.42 10.93 -16.30
CA PHE A 40 7.54 11.21 -14.87
C PHE A 40 8.87 10.75 -14.25
N ASP A 41 9.85 10.29 -15.03
CA ASP A 41 11.13 9.79 -14.51
C ASP A 41 11.88 10.84 -13.66
N ALA A 42 11.72 12.11 -14.00
CA ALA A 42 12.35 13.20 -13.24
C ALA A 42 11.77 13.29 -11.81
N GLN A 43 10.44 13.13 -11.66
CA GLN A 43 9.70 13.25 -10.40
C GLN A 43 9.52 11.92 -9.67
N ALA A 44 9.89 10.79 -10.30
CA ALA A 44 9.63 9.45 -9.76
C ALA A 44 10.10 9.24 -8.31
N TYR A 45 11.13 9.96 -7.90
CA TYR A 45 11.73 9.87 -6.56
C TYR A 45 11.50 11.12 -5.69
N GLU A 46 10.58 12.00 -6.09
CA GLU A 46 10.05 13.03 -5.23
C GLU A 46 8.94 12.48 -4.34
N ASP A 47 8.80 13.01 -3.12
CA ASP A 47 7.80 12.53 -2.16
C ASP A 47 6.42 13.13 -2.46
N MET A 48 5.87 12.75 -3.62
CA MET A 48 4.57 13.17 -4.11
C MET A 48 3.83 12.07 -4.86
N SER A 49 2.50 12.18 -4.96
CA SER A 49 1.68 11.32 -5.82
C SER A 49 1.84 11.71 -7.29
N LEU A 50 1.76 10.72 -8.20
CA LEU A 50 1.89 10.94 -9.65
C LEU A 50 0.79 10.16 -10.39
N PRO A 51 0.30 10.63 -11.56
CA PRO A 51 -0.73 9.92 -12.31
C PRO A 51 -0.21 8.61 -12.91
N ILE A 52 -1.09 7.59 -12.93
CA ILE A 52 -0.84 6.28 -13.56
C ILE A 52 -1.88 5.92 -14.62
N GLY A 53 -2.62 6.91 -15.10
CA GLY A 53 -3.75 6.72 -16.01
C GLY A 53 -5.04 6.32 -15.29
N HIS A 54 -6.13 6.21 -16.06
CA HIS A 54 -7.45 5.83 -15.56
C HIS A 54 -7.96 6.68 -14.37
N LYS A 55 -7.56 7.95 -14.31
CA LYS A 55 -7.83 8.86 -13.19
C LYS A 55 -7.37 8.31 -11.84
N GLN A 56 -6.28 7.53 -11.82
CA GLN A 56 -5.65 7.01 -10.61
C GLN A 56 -4.22 7.53 -10.49
N THR A 57 -3.68 7.43 -9.28
CA THR A 57 -2.31 7.88 -8.96
C THR A 57 -1.53 6.77 -8.26
N ILE A 58 -0.21 6.76 -8.46
CA ILE A 58 0.70 6.09 -7.53
C ILE A 58 0.81 6.97 -6.27
N SER A 59 0.61 6.37 -5.11
CA SER A 59 0.63 7.09 -3.84
C SER A 59 2.00 7.74 -3.56
N GLN A 60 1.97 8.82 -2.79
CA GLN A 60 3.16 9.47 -2.26
C GLN A 60 4.05 8.44 -1.54
N PRO A 61 5.38 8.43 -1.77
CA PRO A 61 6.30 7.48 -1.15
C PRO A 61 6.20 7.42 0.38
N PHE A 62 6.07 8.56 1.05
CA PHE A 62 5.87 8.61 2.50
C PHE A 62 4.63 7.84 2.94
N ILE A 63 3.51 7.97 2.23
CA ILE A 63 2.26 7.26 2.55
C ILE A 63 2.43 5.76 2.34
N VAL A 64 3.06 5.34 1.24
CA VAL A 64 3.38 3.93 0.98
C VAL A 64 4.22 3.34 2.11
N ALA A 65 5.30 4.01 2.51
CA ALA A 65 6.17 3.58 3.59
C ALA A 65 5.43 3.54 4.93
N ARG A 66 4.69 4.61 5.27
CA ARG A 66 3.96 4.73 6.54
C ARG A 66 2.89 3.67 6.69
N MET A 67 2.09 3.44 5.66
CA MET A 67 1.06 2.40 5.67
C MET A 67 1.67 1.00 5.78
N THR A 68 2.80 0.75 5.13
CA THR A 68 3.54 -0.50 5.24
C THR A 68 4.09 -0.71 6.66
N GLU A 69 4.68 0.32 7.26
CA GLU A 69 5.21 0.28 8.62
C GLU A 69 4.11 0.01 9.66
N LEU A 70 2.94 0.64 9.51
CA LEU A 70 1.79 0.45 10.40
C LEU A 70 1.21 -0.97 10.37
N LEU A 71 1.39 -1.72 9.27
CA LEU A 71 0.98 -3.13 9.21
C LEU A 71 1.87 -4.02 10.08
N ILE A 72 3.14 -3.65 10.23
CA ILE A 72 4.09 -4.47 10.98
C ILE A 72 3.73 -4.37 12.45
N THR A 73 3.27 -5.47 13.03
CA THR A 73 3.12 -5.61 14.47
C THR A 73 4.49 -5.88 15.08
N GLU A 74 4.70 -5.42 16.31
CA GLU A 74 5.94 -5.65 17.07
C GLU A 74 6.29 -7.14 17.10
N THR A 75 7.13 -7.56 16.20
CA THR A 75 7.62 -8.92 16.13
C THR A 75 9.09 -8.92 15.78
N ALA A 76 9.76 -9.95 16.28
CA ALA A 76 11.19 -10.18 16.17
C ALA A 76 11.79 -9.72 14.83
N PHE A 77 13.07 -9.36 14.84
CA PHE A 77 13.90 -9.03 13.68
C PHE A 77 13.96 -10.21 12.69
N VAL A 78 12.91 -10.37 11.89
CA VAL A 78 12.85 -11.31 10.77
C VAL A 78 12.68 -10.54 9.48
N ASP A 79 13.29 -10.99 8.39
CA ASP A 79 13.29 -10.29 7.09
C ASP A 79 11.88 -10.08 6.54
N ARG A 80 10.99 -11.06 6.78
CA ARG A 80 9.58 -11.00 6.36
C ARG A 80 8.67 -11.14 7.57
N PRO A 81 8.34 -10.03 8.25
CA PRO A 81 7.57 -10.05 9.49
C PRO A 81 6.10 -10.45 9.30
N LEU A 82 5.59 -10.38 8.07
CA LEU A 82 4.20 -10.69 7.75
C LEU A 82 4.09 -11.97 6.91
N GLY A 83 3.10 -12.80 7.19
CA GLY A 83 2.79 -13.98 6.41
C GLY A 83 2.08 -13.63 5.10
N GLU A 84 0.76 -13.62 5.10
CA GLU A 84 -0.06 -13.29 3.93
C GLU A 84 -0.77 -11.95 4.13
N VAL A 85 -0.61 -11.04 3.18
CA VAL A 85 -1.18 -9.68 3.23
C VAL A 85 -2.19 -9.51 2.10
N LEU A 86 -3.31 -8.83 2.40
CA LEU A 86 -4.28 -8.38 1.40
C LEU A 86 -4.10 -6.90 1.13
N GLU A 87 -3.96 -6.54 -0.13
CA GLU A 87 -3.96 -5.16 -0.62
C GLU A 87 -5.26 -4.87 -1.39
N ILE A 88 -5.90 -3.75 -1.10
CA ILE A 88 -7.06 -3.24 -1.81
C ILE A 88 -6.65 -2.03 -2.63
N GLY A 89 -6.75 -2.14 -3.97
CA GLY A 89 -6.32 -1.10 -4.89
C GLY A 89 -4.85 -1.25 -5.31
N ALA A 90 -4.53 -2.28 -6.10
CA ALA A 90 -3.16 -2.55 -6.57
C ALA A 90 -2.61 -1.43 -7.47
N GLY A 91 -3.47 -0.71 -8.20
CA GLY A 91 -3.07 0.35 -9.12
C GLY A 91 -2.05 -0.13 -10.14
N CYS A 92 -0.88 0.52 -10.18
CA CYS A 92 0.25 0.11 -11.03
C CYS A 92 1.10 -1.03 -10.44
N GLY A 93 0.83 -1.48 -9.20
CA GLY A 93 1.55 -2.56 -8.51
C GLY A 93 2.71 -2.10 -7.63
N TYR A 94 2.93 -0.80 -7.43
CA TYR A 94 4.06 -0.31 -6.62
C TYR A 94 3.94 -0.69 -5.14
N GLN A 95 2.78 -0.44 -4.52
CA GLN A 95 2.54 -0.86 -3.13
C GLN A 95 2.63 -2.39 -2.98
N THR A 96 2.11 -3.14 -3.97
CA THR A 96 2.25 -4.61 -4.03
C THR A 96 3.72 -5.02 -4.03
N ALA A 97 4.57 -4.34 -4.83
CA ALA A 97 6.00 -4.60 -4.90
C ALA A 97 6.71 -4.34 -3.56
N VAL A 98 6.40 -3.22 -2.90
CA VAL A 98 6.95 -2.90 -1.57
C VAL A 98 6.52 -3.96 -0.54
N LEU A 99 5.23 -4.31 -0.49
CA LEU A 99 4.71 -5.37 0.39
C LEU A 99 5.35 -6.72 0.13
N SER A 100 5.69 -7.04 -1.12
CA SER A 100 6.33 -8.31 -1.49
C SER A 100 7.68 -8.55 -0.82
N LYS A 101 8.36 -7.48 -0.38
CA LYS A 101 9.61 -7.53 0.37
C LYS A 101 9.40 -7.79 1.86
N ILE A 102 8.22 -7.42 2.37
CA ILE A 102 7.89 -7.42 3.80
C ILE A 102 7.10 -8.67 4.20
N CYS A 103 6.40 -9.31 3.26
CA CYS A 103 5.56 -10.47 3.56
C CYS A 103 5.91 -11.69 2.71
N ARG A 104 5.40 -12.85 3.13
CA ARG A 104 5.57 -14.11 2.40
C ARG A 104 4.81 -14.09 1.07
N LYS A 105 3.57 -13.58 1.06
CA LYS A 105 2.76 -13.46 -0.14
C LYS A 105 1.80 -12.28 -0.05
N VAL A 106 1.66 -11.53 -1.16
CA VAL A 106 0.68 -10.46 -1.32
C VAL A 106 -0.49 -10.98 -2.15
N PHE A 107 -1.69 -10.77 -1.64
CA PHE A 107 -2.94 -10.89 -2.39
C PHE A 107 -3.45 -9.49 -2.66
N ALA A 108 -3.79 -9.16 -3.90
CA ALA A 108 -4.26 -7.81 -4.23
C ALA A 108 -5.55 -7.85 -5.05
N ILE A 109 -6.41 -6.86 -4.81
CA ILE A 109 -7.64 -6.66 -5.58
C ILE A 109 -7.57 -5.30 -6.25
N GLU A 110 -7.85 -5.27 -7.55
CA GLU A 110 -7.92 -4.04 -8.33
C GLU A 110 -9.25 -4.01 -9.11
N ARG A 111 -9.95 -2.87 -9.01
CA ARG A 111 -11.26 -2.69 -9.64
C ARG A 111 -11.21 -2.21 -11.09
N ILE A 112 -10.03 -1.82 -11.57
CA ILE A 112 -9.81 -1.37 -12.95
C ILE A 112 -9.01 -2.47 -13.66
N GLU A 113 -9.66 -3.15 -14.60
CA GLU A 113 -9.08 -4.33 -15.27
C GLU A 113 -7.74 -4.01 -15.95
N GLN A 114 -7.66 -2.85 -16.59
CA GLN A 114 -6.45 -2.37 -17.27
C GLN A 114 -5.28 -2.19 -16.28
N LEU A 115 -5.56 -1.62 -15.09
CA LEU A 115 -4.54 -1.48 -14.04
C LEU A 115 -4.14 -2.82 -13.45
N CYS A 116 -5.10 -3.75 -13.29
CA CYS A 116 -4.78 -5.12 -12.88
C CYS A 116 -3.76 -5.79 -13.85
N ALA A 117 -3.92 -5.60 -15.16
CA ALA A 117 -2.97 -6.09 -16.16
C ALA A 117 -1.62 -5.37 -16.08
N VAL A 118 -1.62 -4.03 -15.93
CA VAL A 118 -0.41 -3.22 -15.77
C VAL A 118 0.38 -3.65 -14.53
N ALA A 119 -0.28 -3.79 -13.38
CA ALA A 119 0.37 -4.23 -12.15
C ALA A 119 1.07 -5.59 -12.32
N LYS A 120 0.36 -6.58 -12.89
CA LYS A 120 0.94 -7.90 -13.16
C LYS A 120 2.16 -7.83 -14.08
N LYS A 121 2.12 -6.98 -15.12
CA LYS A 121 3.24 -6.77 -16.03
C LYS A 121 4.45 -6.16 -15.32
N ASN A 122 4.23 -5.10 -14.55
CA ASN A 122 5.30 -4.40 -13.83
C ASN A 122 5.99 -5.31 -12.80
N LEU A 123 5.21 -6.04 -12.00
CA LEU A 123 5.74 -6.96 -11.00
C LEU A 123 6.56 -8.10 -11.64
N LYS A 124 6.07 -8.68 -12.74
CA LYS A 124 6.81 -9.72 -13.47
C LYS A 124 8.11 -9.19 -14.07
N LYS A 125 8.12 -7.96 -14.60
CA LYS A 125 9.33 -7.29 -15.12
C LYS A 125 10.43 -7.20 -14.06
N LEU A 126 10.05 -7.02 -12.79
CA LEU A 126 10.96 -6.95 -11.65
C LEU A 126 11.24 -8.32 -11.00
N ASN A 127 10.84 -9.42 -11.63
CA ASN A 127 10.97 -10.79 -11.11
C ASN A 127 10.32 -10.99 -9.72
N ILE A 128 9.30 -10.21 -9.39
CA ILE A 128 8.49 -10.41 -8.19
C ILE A 128 7.46 -11.49 -8.49
N ASN A 129 7.45 -12.56 -7.69
CA ASN A 129 6.61 -13.75 -7.95
C ASN A 129 5.71 -14.14 -6.77
N ASN A 130 5.89 -13.52 -5.60
CA ASN A 130 5.12 -13.81 -4.40
C ASN A 130 3.85 -12.95 -4.28
N PHE A 131 3.13 -12.80 -5.37
CA PHE A 131 1.87 -12.07 -5.41
C PHE A 131 0.77 -12.83 -6.15
N GLU A 132 -0.47 -12.43 -5.88
CA GLU A 132 -1.66 -12.85 -6.63
C GLU A 132 -2.61 -11.66 -6.75
N ILE A 133 -2.87 -11.20 -7.98
CA ILE A 133 -3.77 -10.06 -8.22
C ILE A 133 -5.02 -10.54 -8.95
N LYS A 134 -6.20 -10.18 -8.44
CA LYS A 134 -7.48 -10.39 -9.12
C LYS A 134 -8.16 -9.06 -9.44
N TYR A 135 -8.88 -9.05 -10.55
CA TYR A 135 -9.87 -8.02 -10.85
C TYR A 135 -11.11 -8.23 -9.96
N GLY A 136 -11.61 -7.16 -9.36
CA GLY A 136 -12.81 -7.23 -8.53
C GLY A 136 -13.00 -6.03 -7.62
N ASP A 137 -14.11 -6.05 -6.89
CA ASP A 137 -14.42 -5.04 -5.88
C ASP A 137 -13.71 -5.36 -4.57
N GLY A 138 -12.84 -4.46 -4.12
CA GLY A 138 -12.11 -4.59 -2.87
C GLY A 138 -12.98 -4.55 -1.62
N TYR A 139 -14.18 -3.97 -1.69
CA TYR A 139 -15.14 -3.94 -0.59
C TYR A 139 -15.59 -5.34 -0.15
N GLU A 140 -15.62 -6.27 -1.12
CA GLU A 140 -15.97 -7.67 -0.87
C GLU A 140 -14.83 -8.48 -0.21
N GLY A 141 -13.63 -7.94 -0.20
CA GLY A 141 -12.44 -8.65 0.25
C GLY A 141 -12.03 -9.78 -0.69
N TRP A 142 -11.20 -10.68 -0.17
CA TRP A 142 -10.77 -11.89 -0.90
C TRP A 142 -11.87 -12.96 -0.83
N LYS A 143 -11.51 -14.24 -0.77
CA LYS A 143 -12.48 -15.31 -0.51
C LYS A 143 -12.92 -15.26 0.96
N ILE A 144 -14.20 -15.51 1.24
CA ILE A 144 -14.84 -15.35 2.57
C ILE A 144 -14.06 -16.03 3.70
N GLU A 145 -13.51 -17.22 3.44
CA GLU A 145 -12.85 -18.03 4.46
C GLU A 145 -11.37 -17.67 4.68
N LYS A 146 -10.79 -16.83 3.81
CA LYS A 146 -9.38 -16.48 3.90
C LYS A 146 -9.16 -15.39 4.92
N LYS A 147 -8.14 -15.59 5.77
CA LYS A 147 -7.64 -14.60 6.74
C LYS A 147 -6.25 -14.14 6.35
N PHE A 148 -5.89 -12.94 6.81
CA PHE A 148 -4.63 -12.28 6.48
C PHE A 148 -3.92 -11.79 7.73
N ASP A 149 -2.59 -11.75 7.67
CA ASP A 149 -1.71 -11.22 8.71
C ASP A 149 -1.55 -9.70 8.64
N GLY A 150 -2.13 -9.11 7.61
CA GLY A 150 -2.26 -7.66 7.42
C GLY A 150 -3.19 -7.35 6.26
N ILE A 151 -3.90 -6.23 6.34
CA ILE A 151 -4.72 -5.71 5.23
C ILE A 151 -4.37 -4.24 5.02
N LEU A 152 -4.02 -3.86 3.80
CA LEU A 152 -3.71 -2.49 3.40
C LEU A 152 -4.70 -2.02 2.33
N CYS A 153 -5.43 -0.93 2.61
CA CYS A 153 -6.29 -0.30 1.62
C CYS A 153 -5.56 0.90 1.00
N ALA A 154 -5.13 0.78 -0.25
CA ALA A 154 -4.52 1.90 -0.99
C ALA A 154 -5.56 2.87 -1.58
N ALA A 155 -6.85 2.57 -1.42
CA ALA A 155 -7.98 3.40 -1.83
C ALA A 155 -8.81 3.82 -0.61
N ALA A 156 -9.20 5.09 -0.56
CA ALA A 156 -10.04 5.61 0.50
C ALA A 156 -11.45 5.00 0.45
N ALA A 157 -12.01 4.75 1.63
CA ALA A 157 -13.38 4.31 1.81
C ALA A 157 -14.11 5.25 2.78
N PRO A 158 -15.45 5.44 2.67
CA PRO A 158 -16.19 6.24 3.62
C PRO A 158 -16.07 5.74 5.07
N LEU A 159 -16.00 4.42 5.22
CA LEU A 159 -15.83 3.71 6.50
C LEU A 159 -14.96 2.48 6.27
N VAL A 160 -14.30 1.98 7.34
CA VAL A 160 -13.55 0.72 7.27
C VAL A 160 -14.52 -0.44 6.95
N PRO A 161 -14.33 -1.17 5.82
CA PRO A 161 -15.27 -2.21 5.42
C PRO A 161 -15.32 -3.36 6.44
N LYS A 162 -16.51 -3.69 6.92
CA LYS A 162 -16.72 -4.76 7.92
C LYS A 162 -16.17 -6.11 7.43
N LYS A 163 -16.35 -6.43 6.14
CA LYS A 163 -15.84 -7.67 5.54
C LYS A 163 -14.32 -7.78 5.62
N LEU A 164 -13.61 -6.67 5.45
CA LEU A 164 -12.14 -6.65 5.55
C LEU A 164 -11.69 -6.86 7.02
N LYS A 165 -12.36 -6.21 7.98
CA LYS A 165 -12.06 -6.43 9.40
C LYS A 165 -12.21 -7.91 9.78
N GLN A 166 -13.22 -8.57 9.25
CA GLN A 166 -13.46 -10.00 9.48
C GLN A 166 -12.39 -10.91 8.84
N GLN A 167 -11.68 -10.43 7.81
CA GLN A 167 -10.60 -11.17 7.15
C GLN A 167 -9.22 -10.99 7.82
N LEU A 168 -9.11 -10.28 8.93
CA LEU A 168 -7.88 -10.23 9.71
C LEU A 168 -7.71 -11.51 10.56
N ASN A 169 -6.49 -11.98 10.70
CA ASN A 169 -6.09 -12.87 11.77
C ASN A 169 -6.14 -12.13 13.12
N ILE A 170 -6.30 -12.86 14.25
CA ILE A 170 -6.19 -12.25 15.59
C ILE A 170 -4.76 -11.72 15.76
N GLY A 171 -4.62 -10.50 16.24
CA GLY A 171 -3.36 -9.77 16.34
C GLY A 171 -2.97 -8.97 15.10
N ALA A 172 -3.56 -9.27 13.93
CA ALA A 172 -3.27 -8.57 12.69
C ALA A 172 -3.91 -7.17 12.61
N LYS A 173 -3.31 -6.32 11.78
CA LYS A 173 -3.78 -4.94 11.54
C LYS A 173 -4.32 -4.75 10.13
N LEU A 174 -5.32 -3.88 10.03
CA LEU A 174 -5.78 -3.27 8.79
C LEU A 174 -5.39 -1.80 8.83
N VAL A 175 -4.84 -1.29 7.73
CA VAL A 175 -4.50 0.13 7.53
C VAL A 175 -5.33 0.65 6.37
N CYS A 176 -6.09 1.71 6.59
CA CYS A 176 -7.05 2.21 5.62
C CYS A 176 -7.19 3.73 5.71
N PRO A 177 -7.11 4.48 4.59
CA PRO A 177 -7.59 5.85 4.54
C PRO A 177 -9.12 5.83 4.57
N VAL A 178 -9.69 6.62 5.49
CA VAL A 178 -11.14 6.73 5.71
C VAL A 178 -11.55 8.18 5.59
N GLY A 179 -12.64 8.44 4.88
CA GLY A 179 -13.19 9.78 4.68
C GLY A 179 -13.63 10.06 3.25
N ASP A 180 -14.00 11.29 3.00
CA ASP A 180 -14.36 11.82 1.67
C ASP A 180 -13.12 12.34 0.91
N GLN A 181 -13.33 13.04 -0.21
CA GLN A 181 -12.23 13.55 -1.04
C GLN A 181 -11.43 14.68 -0.36
N GLU A 182 -12.06 15.43 0.55
CA GLU A 182 -11.44 16.61 1.17
C GLU A 182 -10.82 16.29 2.54
N ASN A 183 -11.43 15.33 3.26
CA ASN A 183 -11.08 15.02 4.65
C ASN A 183 -10.83 13.52 4.83
N GLN A 184 -9.61 13.09 4.56
CA GLN A 184 -9.19 11.71 4.78
C GLN A 184 -8.38 11.57 6.06
N LYS A 185 -8.62 10.46 6.75
CA LYS A 185 -7.92 10.06 7.98
C LYS A 185 -7.28 8.71 7.75
N LEU A 186 -6.02 8.57 8.11
CA LEU A 186 -5.40 7.25 8.14
C LEU A 186 -5.79 6.55 9.43
N MET A 187 -6.45 5.42 9.30
CA MET A 187 -6.92 4.61 10.42
C MET A 187 -6.19 3.27 10.47
N THR A 188 -5.95 2.78 11.66
CA THR A 188 -5.58 1.38 11.89
C THR A 188 -6.70 0.66 12.64
N VAL A 189 -6.90 -0.61 12.29
CA VAL A 189 -7.81 -1.51 13.00
C VAL A 189 -7.04 -2.77 13.36
N LYS A 190 -6.88 -3.06 14.65
CA LYS A 190 -6.27 -4.31 15.13
C LYS A 190 -7.33 -5.28 15.57
N ARG A 191 -7.28 -6.51 15.11
CA ARG A 191 -8.16 -7.56 15.59
C ARG A 191 -7.61 -8.15 16.89
N ILE A 192 -8.31 -7.96 18.02
CA ILE A 192 -7.86 -8.42 19.34
C ILE A 192 -8.47 -9.75 19.75
N SER A 193 -9.65 -10.10 19.20
CA SER A 193 -10.34 -11.36 19.46
C SER A 193 -11.23 -11.78 18.29
N LYS A 194 -12.02 -12.83 18.44
CA LYS A 194 -12.95 -13.29 17.39
C LYS A 194 -13.90 -12.18 16.93
N GLU A 195 -14.42 -11.39 17.86
CA GLU A 195 -15.39 -10.31 17.60
C GLU A 195 -14.87 -8.92 18.02
N GLY A 196 -13.68 -8.83 18.64
CA GLY A 196 -13.11 -7.60 19.17
C GLY A 196 -12.12 -6.94 18.22
N PHE A 197 -12.26 -5.61 18.06
CA PHE A 197 -11.38 -4.78 17.25
C PHE A 197 -11.03 -3.50 18.02
N GLU A 198 -9.79 -3.07 17.91
CA GLU A 198 -9.31 -1.76 18.36
C GLU A 198 -9.08 -0.88 17.13
N GLU A 199 -9.63 0.33 17.14
CA GLU A 199 -9.52 1.30 16.06
C GLU A 199 -8.75 2.52 16.55
N GLU A 200 -7.77 2.97 15.79
CA GLU A 200 -6.92 4.11 16.12
C GLU A 200 -6.81 5.07 14.94
N LEU A 201 -6.96 6.36 15.23
CA LEU A 201 -6.65 7.44 14.27
C LEU A 201 -5.15 7.71 14.31
N VAL A 202 -4.47 7.51 13.18
CA VAL A 202 -3.03 7.73 13.06
C VAL A 202 -2.71 9.19 12.73
N CYS A 203 -3.31 9.72 11.65
CA CYS A 203 -3.12 11.10 11.21
C CYS A 203 -4.21 11.53 10.22
N LEU A 204 -4.28 12.84 9.98
CA LEU A 204 -5.02 13.40 8.85
C LEU A 204 -4.19 13.24 7.57
N LEU A 205 -4.83 12.88 6.47
CA LEU A 205 -4.23 12.84 5.15
C LEU A 205 -4.66 14.10 4.39
N TYR A 206 -3.70 14.94 4.05
CA TYR A 206 -3.94 16.05 3.12
C TYR A 206 -3.88 15.49 1.71
N THR A 207 -5.03 15.37 1.07
CA THR A 207 -5.09 15.02 -0.35
C THR A 207 -4.64 16.22 -1.16
N SER A 208 -3.56 16.09 -1.93
CA SER A 208 -3.32 17.03 -3.02
C SER A 208 -4.54 16.97 -3.95
N PRO A 209 -4.99 18.12 -4.52
CA PRO A 209 -6.10 18.12 -5.47
C PRO A 209 -5.85 17.04 -6.53
N SER A 210 -6.83 16.15 -6.65
CA SER A 210 -6.76 15.10 -7.66
C SER A 210 -6.86 15.78 -9.02
N PRO A 211 -6.23 15.25 -10.09
CA PRO A 211 -6.51 15.71 -11.46
C PRO A 211 -8.00 15.65 -11.88
N ARG A 212 -8.87 15.19 -10.98
CA ARG A 212 -10.33 15.23 -11.16
C ARG A 212 -10.94 16.62 -10.98
N ASP A 213 -10.23 17.54 -10.33
CA ASP A 213 -10.79 18.84 -9.91
C ASP A 213 -10.44 19.97 -10.89
N GLU A 214 -9.74 19.67 -11.99
CA GLU A 214 -9.36 20.63 -13.03
C GLU A 214 -10.17 20.49 -14.36
N LEU A 215 -11.43 20.04 -14.30
CA LEU A 215 -12.34 20.05 -15.46
C LEU A 215 -13.64 20.74 -15.15
#